data_5eb6e98e49af08692fda67f67692ac44
#
_entry.id   5eb6e98e49af08692fda67f67692ac44
#
_cell.length_a   1.000
_cell.length_b   1.000
_cell.length_c   1.000
_cell.angle_alpha   90.00
_cell.angle_beta   90.00
_cell.angle_gamma   90.00
#
_symmetry.space_group_name_H-M   'P 1'
#
loop_
_entity.id
_entity.type
_entity.pdbx_description
1 polymer ?
#
loop_
_entity_poly.entity_id
_entity_poly.type
_entity_poly.pdbx_seq_one_letter_code
_entity_poly.pdbx_strand_id
1 'polypeptide(L)'
;MFLIEFMKIITNFLNKNLKRLFIFFIFFSVTQCSSSMKLEQFKNNKPEFKLEEYFKGKTVARGVFEDRFGNIKKSFKVDIDGTWDGKYLILKENFIYDDGTKEYREWKLEKIGTNNYQGYANGVIGLASGSTSGNAFNWKYDFDLPIGSSKYKVSFDDWMFLQDNNYLVNIATMSKFGIT
;
A
#
# COMPACT_ATOMS: atom_id res chain seq x y z
N MET A 1 -13.53 4.24 66.05
CA MET A 1 -12.67 3.19 65.42
C MET A 1 -13.35 2.48 64.22
N PHE A 2 -14.63 2.14 64.32
CA PHE A 2 -15.40 1.44 63.29
C PHE A 2 -15.58 2.21 61.96
N LEU A 3 -15.76 3.54 62.05
CA LEU A 3 -16.01 4.37 60.83
C LEU A 3 -14.77 4.51 59.91
N ILE A 4 -13.57 4.48 60.47
CA ILE A 4 -12.31 4.61 59.72
C ILE A 4 -11.98 3.31 58.95
N GLU A 5 -12.28 2.15 59.55
CA GLU A 5 -12.10 0.87 58.88
C GLU A 5 -13.12 0.69 57.75
N PHE A 6 -14.37 1.12 57.93
CA PHE A 6 -15.41 1.06 56.91
C PHE A 6 -15.08 1.95 55.72
N MET A 7 -14.54 3.15 55.94
CA MET A 7 -14.08 4.03 54.87
C MET A 7 -12.88 3.45 54.08
N LYS A 8 -11.95 2.76 54.75
CA LYS A 8 -10.84 2.09 54.09
C LYS A 8 -11.29 0.94 53.16
N ILE A 9 -12.31 0.19 53.60
CA ILE A 9 -12.89 -0.91 52.81
C ILE A 9 -13.58 -0.36 51.57
N ILE A 10 -14.34 0.74 51.66
CA ILE A 10 -15.02 1.37 50.51
C ILE A 10 -14.01 1.97 49.54
N THR A 11 -12.98 2.67 50.01
CA THR A 11 -11.95 3.24 49.14
C THR A 11 -11.12 2.15 48.42
N ASN A 12 -10.81 1.04 49.08
CA ASN A 12 -10.13 -0.08 48.43
C ASN A 12 -11.02 -0.80 47.41
N PHE A 13 -12.32 -0.94 47.70
CA PHE A 13 -13.28 -1.54 46.78
C PHE A 13 -13.51 -0.67 45.53
N LEU A 14 -13.65 0.65 45.71
CA LEU A 14 -13.77 1.62 44.61
C LEU A 14 -12.50 1.68 43.77
N ASN A 15 -11.32 1.66 44.39
CA ASN A 15 -10.04 1.68 43.66
C ASN A 15 -9.79 0.39 42.88
N LYS A 16 -10.23 -0.75 43.40
CA LYS A 16 -10.11 -2.06 42.72
C LYS A 16 -11.06 -2.16 41.53
N ASN A 17 -12.28 -1.64 41.67
CA ASN A 17 -13.26 -1.63 40.59
C ASN A 17 -12.92 -0.58 39.50
N LEU A 18 -12.40 0.59 39.92
CA LEU A 18 -11.93 1.62 38.99
C LEU A 18 -10.74 1.14 38.16
N LYS A 19 -9.78 0.40 38.74
CA LYS A 19 -8.69 -0.24 38.04
C LYS A 19 -9.18 -1.32 37.06
N ARG A 20 -10.20 -2.12 37.45
CA ARG A 20 -10.81 -3.12 36.56
C ARG A 20 -11.57 -2.47 35.39
N LEU A 21 -12.28 -1.36 35.65
CA LEU A 21 -12.95 -0.57 34.61
C LEU A 21 -11.94 0.04 33.64
N PHE A 22 -10.81 0.56 34.15
CA PHE A 22 -9.76 1.16 33.35
C PHE A 22 -9.05 0.12 32.47
N ILE A 23 -8.79 -1.10 32.97
CA ILE A 23 -8.24 -2.21 32.23
C ILE A 23 -9.25 -2.68 31.14
N PHE A 24 -10.55 -2.72 31.44
CA PHE A 24 -11.59 -3.08 30.50
C PHE A 24 -11.75 -2.03 29.40
N PHE A 25 -11.59 -0.75 29.73
CA PHE A 25 -11.64 0.35 28.75
C PHE A 25 -10.43 0.35 27.82
N ILE A 26 -9.24 0.01 28.31
CA ILE A 26 -8.03 -0.14 27.48
C ILE A 26 -8.17 -1.33 26.51
N PHE A 27 -8.78 -2.43 26.97
CA PHE A 27 -8.97 -3.61 26.12
C PHE A 27 -10.03 -3.40 25.02
N PHE A 28 -11.01 -2.50 25.24
CA PHE A 28 -12.06 -2.19 24.25
C PHE A 28 -11.59 -1.21 23.17
N SER A 29 -10.50 -0.46 23.40
CA SER A 29 -9.98 0.55 22.47
C SER A 29 -9.09 -0.04 21.35
N VAL A 30 -8.73 -1.32 21.38
CA VAL A 30 -7.82 -1.94 20.41
C VAL A 30 -8.50 -2.72 19.29
N THR A 31 -9.83 -2.77 19.23
CA THR A 31 -10.54 -3.33 18.08
C THR A 31 -10.79 -2.27 17.00
N GLN A 32 -9.73 -1.63 16.53
CA GLN A 32 -9.79 -0.97 15.23
C GLN A 32 -9.82 -2.06 14.16
N CYS A 33 -11.01 -2.34 13.66
CA CYS A 33 -11.21 -3.16 12.49
C CYS A 33 -10.60 -2.40 11.29
N SER A 34 -9.32 -2.61 11.01
CA SER A 34 -8.72 -2.22 9.75
C SER A 34 -9.29 -3.14 8.68
N SER A 35 -10.39 -2.74 8.06
CA SER A 35 -10.89 -3.45 6.88
C SER A 35 -9.96 -3.13 5.72
N SER A 36 -9.03 -4.03 5.42
CA SER A 36 -8.23 -3.93 4.19
C SER A 36 -9.13 -4.13 2.98
N MET A 37 -8.91 -3.38 1.90
CA MET A 37 -9.58 -3.59 0.60
C MET A 37 -9.34 -5.03 0.13
N LYS A 38 -10.38 -5.61 -0.50
CA LYS A 38 -10.32 -6.96 -1.08
C LYS A 38 -10.68 -6.90 -2.55
N LEU A 39 -9.94 -7.59 -3.39
CA LEU A 39 -10.15 -7.61 -4.84
C LEU A 39 -11.56 -8.05 -5.25
N GLU A 40 -12.18 -8.97 -4.48
CA GLU A 40 -13.54 -9.44 -4.75
C GLU A 40 -14.59 -8.33 -4.75
N GLN A 41 -14.34 -7.24 -4.04
CA GLN A 41 -15.27 -6.08 -3.99
C GLN A 41 -15.42 -5.40 -5.36
N PHE A 42 -14.43 -5.56 -6.25
CA PHE A 42 -14.37 -4.90 -7.56
C PHE A 42 -14.77 -5.81 -8.73
N LYS A 43 -15.12 -7.08 -8.47
CA LYS A 43 -15.36 -8.11 -9.50
C LYS A 43 -16.33 -7.70 -10.62
N ASN A 44 -17.33 -6.91 -10.28
CA ASN A 44 -18.37 -6.49 -11.25
C ASN A 44 -18.14 -5.09 -11.81
N ASN A 45 -17.06 -4.41 -11.39
CA ASN A 45 -16.76 -3.06 -11.84
C ASN A 45 -16.21 -3.07 -13.28
N LYS A 46 -16.50 -2.01 -14.01
CA LYS A 46 -16.06 -1.78 -15.38
C LYS A 46 -15.33 -0.43 -15.50
N PRO A 47 -14.46 -0.25 -16.48
CA PRO A 47 -13.99 -1.25 -17.45
C PRO A 47 -13.14 -2.34 -16.81
N GLU A 48 -13.05 -3.52 -17.41
CA GLU A 48 -12.16 -4.59 -16.94
C GLU A 48 -10.70 -4.19 -17.12
N PHE A 49 -9.90 -4.32 -16.06
CA PHE A 49 -8.51 -3.90 -16.08
C PHE A 49 -7.58 -5.04 -16.50
N LYS A 50 -6.95 -4.87 -17.66
CA LYS A 50 -5.87 -5.73 -18.15
C LYS A 50 -4.62 -4.89 -18.33
N LEU A 51 -3.58 -5.22 -17.57
CA LEU A 51 -2.36 -4.43 -17.51
C LEU A 51 -1.71 -4.29 -18.90
N GLU A 52 -1.64 -5.40 -19.64
CA GLU A 52 -1.03 -5.48 -20.94
C GLU A 52 -1.77 -4.67 -22.02
N GLU A 53 -3.08 -4.42 -21.83
CA GLU A 53 -3.84 -3.56 -22.73
C GLU A 53 -3.65 -2.09 -22.39
N TYR A 54 -3.69 -1.75 -21.09
CA TYR A 54 -3.58 -0.37 -20.61
C TYR A 54 -2.16 0.21 -20.80
N PHE A 55 -1.14 -0.57 -20.39
CA PHE A 55 0.24 -0.08 -20.40
C PHE A 55 0.98 -0.30 -21.73
N LYS A 56 0.35 -0.89 -22.74
CA LYS A 56 0.96 -1.02 -24.07
C LYS A 56 1.09 0.34 -24.74
N GLY A 57 2.34 0.74 -25.04
CA GLY A 57 2.66 2.03 -25.63
C GLY A 57 3.08 3.04 -24.54
N LYS A 58 2.72 4.31 -24.73
CA LYS A 58 3.16 5.41 -23.87
C LYS A 58 2.07 5.81 -22.89
N THR A 59 2.45 5.85 -21.62
CA THR A 59 1.59 6.32 -20.51
C THR A 59 2.35 7.35 -19.70
N VAL A 60 1.65 8.31 -19.11
CA VAL A 60 2.23 9.32 -18.21
C VAL A 60 1.53 9.25 -16.87
N ALA A 61 2.32 9.16 -15.81
CA ALA A 61 1.82 9.27 -14.45
C ALA A 61 2.35 10.53 -13.76
N ARG A 62 1.60 11.05 -12.81
CA ARG A 62 2.01 12.11 -11.88
C ARG A 62 1.56 11.72 -10.49
N GLY A 63 2.37 12.03 -9.49
CA GLY A 63 2.06 11.68 -8.13
C GLY A 63 2.85 12.48 -7.12
N VAL A 64 2.53 12.23 -5.87
CA VAL A 64 3.22 12.79 -4.71
C VAL A 64 3.56 11.66 -3.73
N PHE A 65 4.63 11.85 -2.98
CA PHE A 65 4.91 11.08 -1.78
C PHE A 65 4.41 11.87 -0.58
N GLU A 66 3.57 11.25 0.21
CA GLU A 66 3.00 11.81 1.43
C GLU A 66 3.44 10.97 2.62
N ASP A 67 3.79 11.62 3.74
CA ASP A 67 4.05 10.91 4.98
C ASP A 67 2.74 10.60 5.72
N ARG A 68 2.82 9.76 6.76
CA ARG A 68 1.67 9.36 7.59
C ARG A 68 0.95 10.52 8.32
N PHE A 69 1.50 11.73 8.27
CA PHE A 69 0.91 12.93 8.86
C PHE A 69 0.26 13.84 7.81
N GLY A 70 0.20 13.42 6.54
CA GLY A 70 -0.38 14.19 5.43
C GLY A 70 0.57 15.21 4.82
N ASN A 71 1.87 15.18 5.13
CA ASN A 71 2.82 16.14 4.54
C ASN A 71 3.38 15.60 3.22
N ILE A 72 3.25 16.40 2.17
CA ILE A 72 3.87 16.11 0.88
C ILE A 72 5.41 16.23 1.03
N LYS A 73 6.12 15.18 0.70
CA LYS A 73 7.59 15.11 0.77
C LYS A 73 8.26 15.32 -0.57
N LYS A 74 7.61 14.87 -1.64
CA LYS A 74 8.19 14.93 -2.98
C LYS A 74 7.07 14.76 -4.00
N SER A 75 7.17 15.43 -5.13
CA SER A 75 6.29 15.17 -6.28
C SER A 75 7.09 14.65 -7.46
N PHE A 76 6.43 13.95 -8.37
CA PHE A 76 7.09 13.33 -9.51
C PHE A 76 6.18 13.24 -10.74
N LYS A 77 6.83 13.17 -11.88
CA LYS A 77 6.28 12.74 -13.16
C LYS A 77 7.00 11.48 -13.60
N VAL A 78 6.25 10.53 -14.18
CA VAL A 78 6.81 9.32 -14.80
C VAL A 78 6.36 9.23 -16.24
N ASP A 79 7.31 9.10 -17.16
CA ASP A 79 7.05 8.71 -18.53
C ASP A 79 7.28 7.19 -18.62
N ILE A 80 6.24 6.45 -19.00
CA ILE A 80 6.22 4.99 -19.03
C ILE A 80 6.12 4.54 -20.49
N ASP A 81 7.02 3.64 -20.92
CA ASP A 81 6.98 2.99 -22.24
C ASP A 81 6.78 1.48 -22.03
N GLY A 82 5.61 0.99 -22.44
CA GLY A 82 5.18 -0.38 -22.21
C GLY A 82 5.18 -1.21 -23.49
N THR A 83 5.77 -2.41 -23.44
CA THR A 83 5.75 -3.38 -24.52
C THR A 83 5.20 -4.72 -24.04
N TRP A 84 4.36 -5.34 -24.86
CA TRP A 84 3.74 -6.64 -24.61
C TRP A 84 4.03 -7.62 -25.73
N ASP A 85 4.58 -8.80 -25.40
CA ASP A 85 4.96 -9.83 -26.37
C ASP A 85 4.02 -11.06 -26.41
N GLY A 86 2.91 -10.99 -25.67
CA GLY A 86 1.96 -12.09 -25.49
C GLY A 86 2.14 -12.87 -24.18
N LYS A 87 3.28 -12.69 -23.48
CA LYS A 87 3.57 -13.32 -22.19
C LYS A 87 4.13 -12.34 -21.18
N TYR A 88 5.03 -11.46 -21.62
CA TYR A 88 5.71 -10.50 -20.75
C TYR A 88 5.31 -9.06 -21.08
N LEU A 89 4.98 -8.31 -20.04
CA LEU A 89 4.83 -6.87 -20.09
C LEU A 89 6.09 -6.22 -19.53
N ILE A 90 6.80 -5.46 -20.37
CA ILE A 90 7.96 -4.68 -19.97
C ILE A 90 7.51 -3.23 -19.83
N LEU A 91 7.73 -2.62 -18.67
CA LEU A 91 7.46 -1.20 -18.42
C LEU A 91 8.78 -0.49 -18.14
N LYS A 92 9.13 0.46 -19.01
CA LYS A 92 10.28 1.34 -18.83
C LYS A 92 9.81 2.66 -18.28
N GLU A 93 10.18 2.95 -17.03
CA GLU A 93 9.71 4.09 -16.25
C GLU A 93 10.82 5.11 -16.08
N ASN A 94 10.61 6.33 -16.57
CA ASN A 94 11.52 7.45 -16.40
C ASN A 94 10.89 8.47 -15.46
N PHE A 95 11.40 8.53 -14.23
CA PHE A 95 10.94 9.45 -13.20
C PHE A 95 11.69 10.78 -13.30
N ILE A 96 10.96 11.87 -13.08
CA ILE A 96 11.50 13.21 -12.87
C ILE A 96 10.82 13.76 -11.62
N TYR A 97 11.63 14.07 -10.61
CA TYR A 97 11.17 14.61 -9.33
C TYR A 97 11.21 16.13 -9.34
N ASP A 98 10.48 16.78 -8.40
CA ASP A 98 10.41 18.23 -8.24
C ASP A 98 11.75 18.89 -7.91
N ASP A 99 12.69 18.15 -7.29
CA ASP A 99 14.07 18.58 -7.05
C ASP A 99 14.99 18.42 -8.29
N GLY A 100 14.44 17.99 -9.43
CA GLY A 100 15.16 17.75 -10.67
C GLY A 100 15.90 16.42 -10.75
N THR A 101 15.89 15.62 -9.68
CA THR A 101 16.48 14.28 -9.71
C THR A 101 15.73 13.38 -10.65
N LYS A 102 16.44 12.41 -11.25
CA LYS A 102 15.88 11.45 -12.21
C LYS A 102 16.16 10.03 -11.74
N GLU A 103 15.21 9.14 -11.98
CA GLU A 103 15.32 7.70 -11.72
C GLU A 103 14.82 6.93 -12.93
N TYR A 104 15.45 5.81 -13.22
CA TYR A 104 14.96 4.85 -14.21
C TYR A 104 14.65 3.54 -13.52
N ARG A 105 13.48 2.97 -13.87
CA ARG A 105 13.07 1.65 -13.41
C ARG A 105 12.52 0.86 -14.58
N GLU A 106 12.85 -0.42 -14.64
CA GLU A 106 12.29 -1.35 -15.60
C GLU A 106 11.61 -2.50 -14.86
N TRP A 107 10.33 -2.66 -15.10
CA TRP A 107 9.58 -3.82 -14.67
C TRP A 107 9.49 -4.84 -15.79
N LYS A 108 9.68 -6.11 -15.44
CA LYS A 108 9.28 -7.23 -16.26
C LYS A 108 8.22 -8.02 -15.53
N LEU A 109 6.99 -7.97 -16.05
CA LEU A 109 5.84 -8.67 -15.51
C LEU A 109 5.47 -9.84 -16.42
N GLU A 110 5.22 -11.00 -15.83
CA GLU A 110 4.68 -12.19 -16.50
C GLU A 110 3.22 -12.33 -16.15
N LYS A 111 2.36 -12.49 -17.17
CA LYS A 111 0.95 -12.82 -16.95
C LYS A 111 0.81 -14.31 -16.71
N ILE A 112 0.23 -14.68 -15.53
CA ILE A 112 0.02 -16.05 -15.11
C ILE A 112 -1.47 -16.35 -15.12
N GLY A 113 -1.92 -17.10 -16.11
CA GLY A 113 -3.36 -17.36 -16.29
C GLY A 113 -4.13 -16.11 -16.68
N THR A 114 -5.37 -15.97 -16.22
CA THR A 114 -6.27 -14.91 -16.67
C THR A 114 -6.04 -13.58 -15.95
N ASN A 115 -5.90 -13.61 -14.63
CA ASN A 115 -5.97 -12.41 -13.79
C ASN A 115 -4.76 -12.22 -12.88
N ASN A 116 -3.75 -13.08 -12.96
CA ASN A 116 -2.60 -13.03 -12.07
C ASN A 116 -1.36 -12.59 -12.81
N TYR A 117 -0.51 -11.87 -12.12
CA TYR A 117 0.76 -11.34 -12.61
C TYR A 117 1.84 -11.56 -11.55
N GLN A 118 3.04 -11.82 -12.03
CA GLN A 118 4.24 -11.77 -11.20
C GLN A 118 5.34 -11.02 -11.94
N GLY A 119 6.30 -10.45 -11.22
CA GLY A 119 7.33 -9.68 -11.89
C GLY A 119 8.46 -9.26 -10.96
N TYR A 120 9.43 -8.60 -11.57
CA TYR A 120 10.57 -8.06 -10.87
C TYR A 120 11.03 -6.74 -11.50
N ALA A 121 11.71 -5.93 -10.70
CA ALA A 121 12.43 -4.74 -11.12
C ALA A 121 13.70 -4.59 -10.27
N ASN A 122 14.61 -3.71 -10.67
CA ASN A 122 15.78 -3.42 -9.87
C ASN A 122 15.37 -2.86 -8.50
N GLY A 123 15.94 -3.41 -7.44
CA GLY A 123 15.62 -3.06 -6.05
C GLY A 123 14.48 -3.87 -5.44
N VAL A 124 13.70 -4.62 -6.23
CA VAL A 124 12.68 -5.54 -5.71
C VAL A 124 13.35 -6.76 -5.10
N ILE A 125 12.91 -7.11 -3.89
CA ILE A 125 13.39 -8.28 -3.15
C ILE A 125 12.49 -9.47 -3.49
N GLY A 126 13.06 -10.47 -4.13
CA GLY A 126 12.29 -11.64 -4.56
C GLY A 126 11.39 -11.35 -5.75
N LEU A 127 10.17 -11.85 -5.71
CA LEU A 127 9.19 -11.74 -6.79
C LEU A 127 7.98 -10.92 -6.33
N ALA A 128 7.66 -9.89 -7.07
CA ALA A 128 6.42 -9.15 -6.88
C ALA A 128 5.24 -9.96 -7.44
N SER A 129 4.07 -9.83 -6.86
CA SER A 129 2.86 -10.53 -7.30
C SER A 129 1.61 -9.68 -7.17
N GLY A 130 0.63 -9.96 -8.02
CA GLY A 130 -0.66 -9.28 -7.95
C GLY A 130 -1.71 -9.89 -8.83
N SER A 131 -2.93 -9.38 -8.68
CA SER A 131 -4.09 -9.89 -9.40
C SER A 131 -5.05 -8.77 -9.77
N THR A 132 -5.79 -8.98 -10.86
CA THR A 132 -6.88 -8.09 -11.28
C THR A 132 -8.24 -8.67 -10.88
N SER A 133 -9.21 -7.78 -10.63
CA SER A 133 -10.62 -8.13 -10.44
C SER A 133 -11.49 -6.94 -10.87
N GLY A 134 -12.32 -7.11 -11.89
CA GLY A 134 -13.05 -5.99 -12.50
C GLY A 134 -12.11 -4.89 -12.93
N ASN A 135 -12.31 -3.68 -12.42
CA ASN A 135 -11.48 -2.52 -12.76
C ASN A 135 -10.27 -2.31 -11.82
N ALA A 136 -10.03 -3.21 -10.87
CA ALA A 136 -8.97 -3.08 -9.88
C ALA A 136 -7.82 -4.06 -10.13
N PHE A 137 -6.61 -3.62 -9.79
CA PHE A 137 -5.40 -4.42 -9.68
C PHE A 137 -4.71 -4.14 -8.35
N ASN A 138 -4.31 -5.17 -7.64
CA ASN A 138 -3.50 -5.04 -6.45
C ASN A 138 -2.12 -5.68 -6.70
N TRP A 139 -1.05 -4.93 -6.44
CA TRP A 139 0.34 -5.32 -6.65
C TRP A 139 1.13 -5.21 -5.37
N LYS A 140 1.85 -6.27 -4.98
CA LYS A 140 2.61 -6.31 -3.73
C LYS A 140 4.04 -6.75 -3.97
N TYR A 141 4.96 -6.04 -3.32
CA TYR A 141 6.39 -6.37 -3.38
C TYR A 141 7.16 -5.79 -2.21
N ASP A 142 8.28 -6.41 -1.90
CA ASP A 142 9.30 -5.87 -1.01
C ASP A 142 10.37 -5.17 -1.83
N PHE A 143 10.93 -4.10 -1.29
CA PHE A 143 11.89 -3.25 -1.99
C PHE A 143 13.05 -2.82 -1.08
N ASP A 144 14.27 -2.86 -1.61
CA ASP A 144 15.46 -2.30 -0.99
C ASP A 144 15.55 -0.79 -1.26
N LEU A 145 14.94 0.01 -0.39
CA LEU A 145 14.92 1.46 -0.52
C LEU A 145 16.28 2.07 -0.16
N PRO A 146 17.01 2.71 -1.09
CA PRO A 146 18.25 3.38 -0.78
C PRO A 146 17.98 4.70 -0.03
N ILE A 147 18.60 4.87 1.14
CA ILE A 147 18.58 6.13 1.90
C ILE A 147 20.02 6.44 2.33
N GLY A 148 20.60 7.44 1.70
CA GLY A 148 22.04 7.74 1.87
C GLY A 148 22.90 6.56 1.41
N SER A 149 23.78 6.06 2.27
CA SER A 149 24.65 4.89 2.00
C SER A 149 24.03 3.55 2.41
N SER A 150 22.83 3.54 2.99
CA SER A 150 22.17 2.35 3.51
C SER A 150 20.97 1.95 2.64
N LYS A 151 20.61 0.66 2.70
CA LYS A 151 19.37 0.15 2.10
C LYS A 151 18.44 -0.31 3.20
N TYR A 152 17.15 -0.02 3.03
CA TYR A 152 16.11 -0.41 3.97
C TYR A 152 15.05 -1.22 3.26
N LYS A 153 14.79 -2.42 3.78
CA LYS A 153 13.67 -3.21 3.31
C LYS A 153 12.36 -2.54 3.69
N VAL A 154 11.53 -2.28 2.69
CA VAL A 154 10.16 -1.76 2.83
C VAL A 154 9.21 -2.65 2.02
N SER A 155 7.94 -2.65 2.39
CA SER A 155 6.90 -3.38 1.65
C SER A 155 5.95 -2.40 0.99
N PHE A 156 5.61 -2.64 -0.26
CA PHE A 156 4.63 -1.90 -1.04
C PHE A 156 3.34 -2.69 -1.21
N ASP A 157 2.22 -2.00 -1.07
CA ASP A 157 0.87 -2.46 -1.39
C ASP A 157 0.23 -1.42 -2.32
N ASP A 158 0.26 -1.69 -3.62
CA ASP A 158 -0.19 -0.79 -4.66
C ASP A 158 -1.57 -1.22 -5.14
N TRP A 159 -2.52 -0.31 -5.08
CA TRP A 159 -3.85 -0.46 -5.63
C TRP A 159 -4.04 0.44 -6.83
N MET A 160 -4.41 -0.15 -7.95
CA MET A 160 -4.67 0.56 -9.20
C MET A 160 -6.12 0.34 -9.61
N PHE A 161 -6.79 1.42 -10.04
CA PHE A 161 -8.20 1.42 -10.40
C PHE A 161 -8.37 2.07 -11.76
N LEU A 162 -8.72 1.27 -12.77
CA LEU A 162 -9.07 1.79 -14.07
C LEU A 162 -10.45 2.47 -14.00
N GLN A 163 -10.52 3.77 -14.29
CA GLN A 163 -11.76 4.54 -14.14
C GLN A 163 -12.57 4.52 -15.44
N ASP A 164 -11.95 4.93 -16.51
CA ASP A 164 -12.44 4.80 -17.87
C ASP A 164 -11.26 4.45 -18.79
N ASN A 165 -11.46 4.48 -20.09
CA ASN A 165 -10.49 3.89 -21.03
C ASN A 165 -9.06 4.42 -20.94
N ASN A 166 -8.84 5.59 -20.30
CA ASN A 166 -7.53 6.25 -20.32
C ASN A 166 -7.04 6.72 -18.94
N TYR A 167 -7.87 6.60 -17.91
CA TYR A 167 -7.51 7.09 -16.58
C TYR A 167 -7.37 5.98 -15.56
N LEU A 168 -6.19 5.92 -14.97
CA LEU A 168 -5.85 4.99 -13.89
C LEU A 168 -5.54 5.78 -12.62
N VAL A 169 -6.21 5.44 -11.54
CA VAL A 169 -5.86 5.93 -10.19
C VAL A 169 -4.99 4.88 -9.51
N ASN A 170 -3.83 5.28 -9.00
CA ASN A 170 -2.96 4.41 -8.20
C ASN A 170 -2.84 4.96 -6.79
N ILE A 171 -2.99 4.09 -5.80
CA ILE A 171 -2.73 4.33 -4.39
C ILE A 171 -1.68 3.34 -3.94
N ALA A 172 -0.45 3.82 -3.76
CA ALA A 172 0.67 3.02 -3.29
C ALA A 172 0.91 3.28 -1.80
N THR A 173 0.84 2.23 -1.01
CA THR A 173 1.14 2.28 0.41
C THR A 173 2.50 1.64 0.67
N MET A 174 3.43 2.42 1.23
CA MET A 174 4.73 1.92 1.67
C MET A 174 4.72 1.72 3.17
N SER A 175 5.15 0.56 3.62
CA SER A 175 5.28 0.25 5.05
C SER A 175 6.65 -0.31 5.39
N LYS A 176 7.07 -0.07 6.64
CA LYS A 176 8.28 -0.67 7.23
C LYS A 176 7.90 -1.31 8.55
N PHE A 177 8.21 -2.61 8.73
CA PHE A 177 7.80 -3.39 9.91
C PHE A 177 6.28 -3.33 10.20
N GLY A 178 5.44 -3.23 9.15
CA GLY A 178 3.99 -3.11 9.30
C GLY A 178 3.48 -1.72 9.72
N ILE A 179 4.35 -0.70 9.75
CA ILE A 179 4.01 0.70 10.05
C ILE A 179 4.08 1.48 8.73
N THR A 180 2.97 2.09 8.35
CA THR A 180 2.83 3.00 7.20
C THR A 180 3.19 4.43 7.57
#